data_7336d4437cdb5f6f990ba020228f8205
#
_entry.id   7336d4437cdb5f6f990ba020228f8205
#
_cell.length_a   1.000
_cell.length_b   1.000
_cell.length_c   1.000
_cell.angle_alpha   90.00
_cell.angle_beta   90.00
_cell.angle_gamma   90.00
#
_symmetry.space_group_name_H-M   'P 1'
#
loop_
_entity.id
_entity.type
_entity.pdbx_description
1 polymer ?
#
loop_
_entity_poly.entity_id
_entity_poly.type
_entity_poly.pdbx_seq_one_letter_code
_entity_poly.pdbx_strand_id
1 'polypeptide(L)'
;MKKLVSRFMAVLMAMTMILSMSMTAFAAEAPKGTLTVNNTVAGKTLDLYQIFTATKNGDNVAYTLNSAYEGFFQNKITGASKLTGEALSEKAYAYVKEQVGDDGSKGATFAKDILGWILSASGETKTAVESTHSTADTADTKTVIDNLVYGYYVVYPLGATDTSTAPGNETVKSVTSLVNVTDTTVTINMKSNYPTVVKKVNDKNADDVNIGDTVTYTLTSKVPDMTGYTSYVFNFKDTLAKGLTFGSITSVKIGDVTINADTDGTKAENTYTLTTKNNEDGTTEIKIEMNKFLASNANKAGQEIKVTYTATLNKDAVTGFDPNTNKATVEYSNKPGTNEKGESEPSIVDVHTFDFTIFKYYLKDETQTALANAEFELYKANTAGNAADTDAKINIVDEGKGVYRQATADEAKVTGFTSAKIVSDDDGKVLVKGLEAGTYYLRETKAPEGYNKLLSDIKVEIKPVYDKTTGKLTSYSVDYTYNGKT
;
A
#
# COMPACT_ATOMS: atom_id res chain seq x y z
N MET A 1 13.17 -29.65 -20.20
CA MET A 1 12.98 -28.47 -19.33
C MET A 1 13.93 -27.38 -19.80
N LYS A 2 13.43 -26.51 -20.69
CA LYS A 2 14.22 -25.45 -21.30
C LYS A 2 14.10 -24.21 -20.43
N LYS A 3 15.22 -23.76 -19.87
CA LYS A 3 15.33 -22.48 -19.15
C LYS A 3 14.99 -21.34 -20.11
N LEU A 4 13.88 -20.64 -19.87
CA LEU A 4 13.63 -19.33 -20.48
C LEU A 4 14.56 -18.34 -19.81
N VAL A 5 15.69 -18.09 -20.47
CA VAL A 5 16.56 -16.96 -20.16
C VAL A 5 15.84 -15.71 -20.69
N SER A 6 15.33 -14.89 -19.78
CA SER A 6 14.84 -13.55 -20.09
C SER A 6 16.00 -12.76 -20.71
N ARG A 7 15.96 -12.58 -22.01
CA ARG A 7 16.92 -11.74 -22.74
C ARG A 7 16.53 -10.28 -22.45
N PHE A 8 17.30 -9.64 -21.60
CA PHE A 8 17.37 -8.19 -21.53
C PHE A 8 17.94 -7.70 -22.85
N MET A 9 17.11 -7.12 -23.71
CA MET A 9 17.60 -6.40 -24.88
C MET A 9 18.03 -4.99 -24.43
N ALA A 10 19.24 -4.88 -23.88
CA ALA A 10 20.00 -3.66 -24.00
C ALA A 10 20.34 -3.57 -25.49
N VAL A 11 19.83 -2.55 -26.18
CA VAL A 11 20.14 -2.34 -27.60
C VAL A 11 21.64 -2.07 -27.69
N LEU A 12 22.33 -3.00 -28.32
CA LEU A 12 23.76 -2.97 -28.50
C LEU A 12 24.13 -1.74 -29.34
N MET A 13 24.97 -0.89 -28.77
CA MET A 13 25.56 0.25 -29.44
C MET A 13 26.75 -0.26 -30.29
N ALA A 14 26.47 -0.76 -31.51
CA ALA A 14 27.55 -1.01 -32.47
C ALA A 14 27.92 0.31 -33.13
N MET A 15 29.13 0.76 -32.93
CA MET A 15 29.64 1.99 -33.54
C MET A 15 30.77 1.76 -34.48
N THR A 16 30.63 2.38 -35.62
CA THR A 16 31.77 2.80 -36.46
C THR A 16 31.79 4.31 -36.51
N MET A 17 32.85 4.93 -35.99
CA MET A 17 33.13 6.35 -36.23
C MET A 17 33.38 6.56 -37.70
N ILE A 18 32.64 7.46 -38.34
CA ILE A 18 33.02 8.05 -39.61
C ILE A 18 33.41 9.50 -39.35
N LEU A 19 34.68 9.77 -39.62
CA LEU A 19 35.27 11.10 -39.63
C LEU A 19 34.47 12.06 -40.54
N SER A 20 34.24 13.23 -40.04
CA SER A 20 33.81 14.48 -40.66
C SER A 20 33.72 14.47 -42.19
N MET A 21 32.50 14.39 -42.74
CA MET A 21 32.17 15.02 -44.00
C MET A 21 31.38 16.28 -43.70
N SER A 22 31.91 17.41 -44.11
CA SER A 22 31.24 18.69 -44.17
C SER A 22 29.98 18.56 -45.03
N MET A 23 28.83 18.33 -44.41
CA MET A 23 27.54 18.43 -45.10
C MET A 23 27.07 19.86 -45.03
N THR A 24 26.99 20.52 -46.15
CA THR A 24 26.22 21.76 -46.34
C THR A 24 24.80 21.54 -45.82
N ALA A 25 24.45 22.21 -44.76
CA ALA A 25 23.19 22.08 -44.07
C ALA A 25 22.02 22.62 -44.93
N PHE A 26 21.29 21.70 -45.54
CA PHE A 26 19.84 21.90 -45.62
C PHE A 26 19.31 21.49 -44.26
N ALA A 27 18.58 22.38 -43.63
CA ALA A 27 17.93 22.11 -42.32
C ALA A 27 16.84 21.05 -42.52
N ALA A 28 17.25 19.80 -42.67
CA ALA A 28 16.33 18.69 -42.56
C ALA A 28 15.94 18.57 -41.06
N GLU A 29 14.66 18.47 -40.81
CA GLU A 29 14.16 18.22 -39.44
C GLU A 29 14.89 17.03 -38.84
N ALA A 30 15.32 17.14 -37.59
CA ALA A 30 16.04 16.06 -36.92
C ALA A 30 15.16 14.78 -36.93
N PRO A 31 15.72 13.61 -37.24
CA PRO A 31 14.95 12.36 -37.28
C PRO A 31 14.32 12.07 -35.93
N LYS A 32 13.08 11.58 -35.97
CA LYS A 32 12.26 11.33 -34.75
C LYS A 32 11.80 9.87 -34.73
N GLY A 33 11.63 9.37 -33.50
CA GLY A 33 11.09 8.05 -33.23
C GLY A 33 10.04 8.05 -32.16
N THR A 34 9.42 6.90 -31.97
CA THR A 34 8.43 6.62 -30.91
C THR A 34 9.06 5.69 -29.89
N LEU A 35 8.98 6.06 -28.62
CA LEU A 35 9.37 5.25 -27.48
C LEU A 35 8.12 4.66 -26.80
N THR A 36 8.06 3.33 -26.73
CA THR A 36 7.08 2.63 -25.90
C THR A 36 7.72 2.23 -24.58
N VAL A 37 7.13 2.65 -23.49
CA VAL A 37 7.56 2.29 -22.12
C VAL A 37 6.52 1.35 -21.54
N ASN A 38 6.88 0.09 -21.33
CA ASN A 38 6.03 -0.91 -20.68
C ASN A 38 6.22 -0.88 -19.17
N ASN A 39 5.25 -1.46 -18.43
CA ASN A 39 5.18 -1.53 -16.97
C ASN A 39 5.11 -0.13 -16.33
N THR A 40 4.43 0.81 -16.98
CA THR A 40 4.11 2.11 -16.40
C THR A 40 2.95 1.97 -15.43
N VAL A 41 2.84 2.92 -14.49
CA VAL A 41 1.74 3.04 -13.52
C VAL A 41 0.93 4.27 -13.86
N ALA A 42 -0.39 4.14 -13.92
CA ALA A 42 -1.29 5.24 -14.27
C ALA A 42 -1.10 6.49 -13.40
N GLY A 43 -1.22 7.67 -13.99
CA GLY A 43 -1.13 8.94 -13.28
C GLY A 43 0.24 9.30 -12.71
N LYS A 44 1.32 8.65 -13.20
CA LYS A 44 2.70 9.01 -12.82
C LYS A 44 3.36 9.82 -13.95
N THR A 45 4.49 10.43 -13.66
CA THR A 45 5.24 11.24 -14.64
C THR A 45 6.52 10.52 -15.05
N LEU A 46 6.82 10.53 -16.34
CA LEU A 46 8.09 10.12 -16.90
C LEU A 46 8.82 11.36 -17.43
N ASP A 47 10.01 11.62 -16.89
CA ASP A 47 10.91 12.62 -17.42
C ASP A 47 12.01 11.95 -18.26
N LEU A 48 12.25 12.49 -19.44
CA LEU A 48 13.28 12.04 -20.37
C LEU A 48 14.35 13.10 -20.51
N TYR A 49 15.59 12.70 -20.31
CA TYR A 49 16.77 13.58 -20.41
C TYR A 49 17.65 13.13 -21.57
N GLN A 50 17.75 13.93 -22.61
CA GLN A 50 18.57 13.63 -23.80
C GLN A 50 20.05 13.97 -23.54
N ILE A 51 20.83 12.96 -23.23
CA ILE A 51 22.26 13.12 -22.92
C ILE A 51 23.08 13.35 -24.20
N PHE A 52 22.73 12.63 -25.26
CA PHE A 52 23.32 12.81 -26.59
C PHE A 52 22.22 12.95 -27.63
N THR A 53 22.38 13.85 -28.57
CA THR A 53 21.65 13.81 -29.84
C THR A 53 22.26 12.75 -30.75
N ALA A 54 21.46 12.19 -31.67
CA ALA A 54 21.96 11.20 -32.63
C ALA A 54 21.57 11.54 -34.06
N THR A 55 22.50 11.29 -34.98
CA THR A 55 22.24 11.26 -36.44
C THR A 55 22.46 9.86 -36.95
N LYS A 56 21.60 9.43 -37.89
CA LYS A 56 21.66 8.08 -38.47
C LYS A 56 21.75 8.15 -39.99
N ASN A 57 22.70 7.37 -40.55
CA ASN A 57 22.82 7.18 -41.98
C ASN A 57 23.02 5.68 -42.27
N GLY A 58 21.99 5.03 -42.77
CA GLY A 58 21.94 3.58 -42.86
C GLY A 58 22.05 2.96 -41.46
N ASP A 59 23.00 2.04 -41.29
CA ASP A 59 23.27 1.38 -39.99
C ASP A 59 24.23 2.17 -39.08
N ASN A 60 24.80 3.28 -39.58
CA ASN A 60 25.75 4.09 -38.82
C ASN A 60 25.04 5.15 -38.01
N VAL A 61 25.38 5.26 -36.72
CA VAL A 61 24.83 6.27 -35.78
C VAL A 61 25.99 7.06 -35.21
N ALA A 62 25.93 8.40 -35.31
CA ALA A 62 26.85 9.32 -34.68
C ALA A 62 26.13 10.05 -33.52
N TYR A 63 26.82 10.19 -32.40
CA TYR A 63 26.30 10.84 -31.21
C TYR A 63 27.06 12.13 -30.91
N THR A 64 26.31 13.17 -30.52
CA THR A 64 26.87 14.45 -30.09
C THR A 64 26.37 14.74 -28.67
N LEU A 65 27.31 15.02 -27.76
CA LEU A 65 26.97 15.35 -26.38
C LEU A 65 26.10 16.60 -26.35
N ASN A 66 24.99 16.54 -25.63
CA ASN A 66 24.22 17.72 -25.31
C ASN A 66 25.01 18.59 -24.32
N SER A 67 25.24 19.86 -24.68
CA SER A 67 26.08 20.80 -23.90
C SER A 67 25.62 20.98 -22.44
N ALA A 68 24.34 20.75 -22.16
CA ALA A 68 23.82 20.78 -20.80
C ALA A 68 24.51 19.78 -19.84
N TYR A 69 25.12 18.72 -20.38
CA TYR A 69 25.77 17.65 -19.59
C TYR A 69 27.31 17.75 -19.60
N GLU A 70 27.89 18.75 -20.24
CA GLU A 70 29.36 18.91 -20.27
C GLU A 70 29.96 18.90 -18.87
N GLY A 71 29.36 19.60 -17.90
CA GLY A 71 29.84 19.66 -16.52
C GLY A 71 29.89 18.29 -15.83
N PHE A 72 28.95 17.40 -16.11
CA PHE A 72 28.99 16.03 -15.61
C PHE A 72 30.24 15.29 -16.12
N PHE A 73 30.46 15.29 -17.42
CA PHE A 73 31.55 14.54 -18.03
C PHE A 73 32.91 15.17 -17.76
N GLN A 74 33.02 16.49 -17.68
CA GLN A 74 34.23 17.19 -17.26
C GLN A 74 34.69 16.77 -15.86
N ASN A 75 33.74 16.51 -14.95
CA ASN A 75 34.03 16.08 -13.58
C ASN A 75 34.32 14.57 -13.47
N LYS A 76 33.70 13.74 -14.32
CA LYS A 76 33.83 12.26 -14.24
C LYS A 76 35.04 11.72 -15.04
N ILE A 77 35.49 12.41 -16.08
CA ILE A 77 36.53 11.90 -16.97
C ILE A 77 37.87 12.57 -16.65
N THR A 78 38.84 11.77 -16.29
CA THR A 78 40.20 12.26 -16.01
C THR A 78 40.79 13.01 -17.22
N GLY A 79 41.25 14.24 -17.01
CA GLY A 79 41.81 15.09 -18.04
C GLY A 79 40.80 15.74 -18.98
N ALA A 80 39.50 15.69 -18.66
CA ALA A 80 38.46 16.32 -19.46
C ALA A 80 38.01 17.71 -18.94
N SER A 81 38.50 18.17 -17.81
CA SER A 81 37.97 19.37 -17.09
C SER A 81 38.02 20.67 -17.91
N LYS A 82 38.80 20.74 -18.99
CA LYS A 82 38.90 21.91 -19.89
C LYS A 82 38.38 21.61 -21.31
N LEU A 83 37.89 20.42 -21.56
CA LEU A 83 37.39 20.04 -22.87
C LEU A 83 35.92 20.49 -23.02
N THR A 84 35.56 20.88 -24.22
CA THR A 84 34.19 21.25 -24.62
C THR A 84 33.93 20.77 -26.04
N GLY A 85 32.65 20.83 -26.48
CA GLY A 85 32.27 20.54 -27.84
C GLY A 85 32.68 19.12 -28.32
N GLU A 86 33.20 18.98 -29.53
CA GLU A 86 33.52 17.69 -30.17
C GLU A 86 34.50 16.86 -29.33
N ALA A 87 35.61 17.47 -28.86
CA ALA A 87 36.63 16.78 -28.08
C ALA A 87 36.10 16.19 -26.78
N LEU A 88 35.15 16.87 -26.10
CA LEU A 88 34.49 16.34 -24.93
C LEU A 88 33.45 15.30 -25.33
N SER A 89 32.70 15.52 -26.40
CA SER A 89 31.69 14.59 -26.90
C SER A 89 32.26 13.19 -27.21
N GLU A 90 33.41 13.12 -27.88
CA GLU A 90 34.09 11.85 -28.16
C GLU A 90 34.48 11.11 -26.83
N LYS A 91 35.04 11.82 -25.87
CA LYS A 91 35.44 11.24 -24.58
C LYS A 91 34.23 10.83 -23.74
N ALA A 92 33.18 11.64 -23.75
CA ALA A 92 31.94 11.33 -23.05
C ALA A 92 31.28 10.08 -23.59
N TYR A 93 31.26 9.93 -24.91
CA TYR A 93 30.75 8.75 -25.58
C TYR A 93 31.57 7.51 -25.20
N ALA A 94 32.89 7.56 -25.30
CA ALA A 94 33.78 6.45 -24.93
C ALA A 94 33.58 6.07 -23.47
N TYR A 95 33.46 7.05 -22.57
CA TYR A 95 33.19 6.84 -21.15
C TYR A 95 31.84 6.11 -20.95
N VAL A 96 30.75 6.59 -21.58
CA VAL A 96 29.43 5.93 -21.44
C VAL A 96 29.49 4.49 -21.95
N LYS A 97 30.14 4.24 -23.09
CA LYS A 97 30.29 2.89 -23.64
C LYS A 97 31.03 1.96 -22.65
N GLU A 98 32.09 2.42 -22.01
CA GLU A 98 32.81 1.67 -20.99
C GLU A 98 31.96 1.39 -19.73
N GLN A 99 31.23 2.41 -19.24
CA GLN A 99 30.40 2.28 -18.05
C GLN A 99 29.17 1.38 -18.25
N VAL A 100 28.58 1.42 -19.44
CA VAL A 100 27.38 0.63 -19.78
C VAL A 100 27.74 -0.80 -20.18
N GLY A 101 28.91 -1.00 -20.79
CA GLY A 101 29.35 -2.27 -21.38
C GLY A 101 28.63 -2.57 -22.71
N ASP A 102 29.15 -3.56 -23.45
CA ASP A 102 28.61 -3.89 -24.79
C ASP A 102 27.18 -4.45 -24.72
N ASP A 103 26.80 -5.09 -23.63
CA ASP A 103 25.47 -5.69 -23.43
C ASP A 103 24.55 -4.86 -22.54
N GLY A 104 25.00 -3.68 -22.09
CA GLY A 104 24.23 -2.81 -21.19
C GLY A 104 24.13 -3.29 -19.74
N SER A 105 24.76 -4.40 -19.40
CA SER A 105 24.63 -5.02 -18.07
C SER A 105 25.18 -4.17 -16.92
N LYS A 106 26.14 -3.28 -17.23
CA LYS A 106 26.83 -2.42 -16.25
C LYS A 106 26.21 -1.03 -16.13
N GLY A 107 25.20 -0.71 -16.92
CA GLY A 107 24.63 0.64 -17.01
C GLY A 107 23.95 1.20 -15.75
N ALA A 108 23.63 0.36 -14.77
CA ALA A 108 22.88 0.79 -13.57
C ALA A 108 23.63 1.85 -12.73
N THR A 109 24.94 1.70 -12.56
CA THR A 109 25.77 2.68 -11.83
C THR A 109 25.82 4.01 -12.55
N PHE A 110 26.08 3.99 -13.87
CA PHE A 110 26.08 5.20 -14.69
C PHE A 110 24.72 5.91 -14.67
N ALA A 111 23.64 5.15 -14.85
CA ALA A 111 22.28 5.69 -14.80
C ALA A 111 21.97 6.37 -13.45
N LYS A 112 22.39 5.76 -12.34
CA LYS A 112 22.24 6.33 -11.01
C LYS A 112 23.10 7.61 -10.83
N ASP A 113 24.33 7.57 -11.26
CA ASP A 113 25.28 8.70 -11.16
C ASP A 113 24.80 9.93 -11.94
N ILE A 114 24.44 9.73 -13.21
CA ILE A 114 23.99 10.85 -14.06
C ILE A 114 22.63 11.39 -13.59
N LEU A 115 21.70 10.53 -13.16
CA LEU A 115 20.44 10.98 -12.56
C LEU A 115 20.71 11.80 -11.29
N GLY A 116 21.58 11.31 -10.39
CA GLY A 116 21.94 12.03 -9.16
C GLY A 116 22.49 13.43 -9.45
N TRP A 117 23.34 13.54 -10.50
CA TRP A 117 23.87 14.83 -10.94
C TRP A 117 22.77 15.74 -11.50
N ILE A 118 21.87 15.23 -12.37
CA ILE A 118 20.73 15.96 -12.93
C ILE A 118 19.86 16.52 -11.79
N LEU A 119 19.50 15.67 -10.83
CA LEU A 119 18.59 16.04 -9.74
C LEU A 119 19.21 16.98 -8.70
N SER A 120 20.56 17.00 -8.59
CA SER A 120 21.32 17.92 -7.72
C SER A 120 21.68 19.24 -8.39
N ALA A 121 21.42 19.40 -9.68
CA ALA A 121 21.73 20.63 -10.42
C ALA A 121 20.99 21.84 -9.85
N SER A 122 21.66 22.99 -9.83
CA SER A 122 21.13 24.26 -9.32
C SER A 122 21.46 25.41 -10.26
N GLY A 123 20.75 26.52 -10.14
CA GLY A 123 20.99 27.73 -10.94
C GLY A 123 20.87 27.50 -12.44
N GLU A 124 21.79 28.05 -13.21
CA GLU A 124 21.82 27.93 -14.68
C GLU A 124 21.95 26.47 -15.14
N THR A 125 22.72 25.64 -14.43
CA THR A 125 22.84 24.21 -14.72
C THR A 125 21.50 23.50 -14.60
N LYS A 126 20.68 23.85 -13.61
CA LYS A 126 19.34 23.27 -13.44
C LYS A 126 18.45 23.57 -14.64
N THR A 127 18.46 24.81 -15.11
CA THR A 127 17.69 25.24 -16.29
C THR A 127 18.17 24.52 -17.56
N ALA A 128 19.48 24.31 -17.71
CA ALA A 128 20.05 23.64 -18.86
C ALA A 128 19.75 22.13 -18.91
N VAL A 129 19.62 21.48 -17.74
CA VAL A 129 19.35 20.02 -17.63
C VAL A 129 17.87 19.70 -17.34
N GLU A 130 16.97 20.60 -17.68
CA GLU A 130 15.53 20.28 -17.64
C GLU A 130 15.20 19.09 -18.55
N SER A 131 14.14 18.36 -18.21
CA SER A 131 13.70 17.23 -19.03
C SER A 131 13.39 17.71 -20.45
N THR A 132 13.95 17.04 -21.44
CA THR A 132 13.68 17.34 -22.86
C THR A 132 12.28 16.91 -23.27
N HIS A 133 11.69 15.98 -22.52
CA HIS A 133 10.32 15.55 -22.66
C HIS A 133 9.80 15.10 -21.30
N SER A 134 8.59 15.54 -20.94
CA SER A 134 7.90 15.10 -19.73
C SER A 134 6.51 14.63 -20.12
N THR A 135 6.18 13.39 -19.72
CA THR A 135 4.84 12.83 -19.87
C THR A 135 4.19 12.80 -18.49
N ALA A 136 3.33 13.77 -18.19
CA ALA A 136 2.41 13.67 -17.07
C ALA A 136 1.31 12.65 -17.42
N ASP A 137 0.72 12.00 -16.44
CA ASP A 137 -0.38 11.04 -16.65
C ASP A 137 -0.04 9.85 -17.54
N THR A 138 0.99 9.09 -17.15
CA THR A 138 1.28 7.80 -17.78
C THR A 138 0.04 6.88 -17.71
N ALA A 139 -0.17 6.11 -18.77
CA ALA A 139 -1.19 5.07 -18.79
C ALA A 139 -0.77 3.86 -17.94
N ASP A 140 -1.75 3.07 -17.49
CA ASP A 140 -1.49 1.81 -16.83
C ASP A 140 -0.88 0.81 -17.81
N THR A 141 0.12 0.06 -17.33
CA THR A 141 0.87 -0.97 -18.06
C THR A 141 1.74 -0.51 -19.22
N LYS A 142 1.35 0.50 -20.01
CA LYS A 142 2.11 0.96 -21.17
C LYS A 142 1.86 2.43 -21.49
N THR A 143 2.94 3.18 -21.70
CA THR A 143 2.90 4.58 -22.17
C THR A 143 3.69 4.70 -23.48
N VAL A 144 3.13 5.45 -24.45
CA VAL A 144 3.75 5.71 -25.73
C VAL A 144 4.13 7.19 -25.82
N ILE A 145 5.36 7.47 -26.21
CA ILE A 145 5.92 8.81 -26.33
C ILE A 145 6.39 8.99 -27.79
N ASP A 146 5.68 9.83 -28.50
CA ASP A 146 5.91 10.08 -29.91
C ASP A 146 6.82 11.29 -30.17
N ASN A 147 7.35 11.39 -31.38
CA ASN A 147 8.12 12.53 -31.86
C ASN A 147 9.41 12.82 -31.08
N LEU A 148 10.02 11.80 -30.44
CA LEU A 148 11.32 11.96 -29.80
C LEU A 148 12.41 12.12 -30.85
N VAL A 149 13.20 13.17 -30.74
CA VAL A 149 14.42 13.36 -31.54
C VAL A 149 15.37 12.19 -31.29
N TYR A 150 16.05 11.70 -32.32
CA TYR A 150 17.03 10.64 -32.14
C TYR A 150 18.10 11.02 -31.14
N GLY A 151 18.44 10.10 -30.24
CA GLY A 151 19.40 10.36 -29.18
C GLY A 151 19.51 9.23 -28.17
N TYR A 152 20.36 9.49 -27.18
CA TYR A 152 20.52 8.63 -26.01
C TYR A 152 19.91 9.30 -24.80
N TYR A 153 18.97 8.62 -24.14
CA TYR A 153 18.13 9.18 -23.10
C TYR A 153 18.28 8.46 -21.77
N VAL A 154 18.18 9.22 -20.71
CA VAL A 154 17.82 8.75 -19.36
C VAL A 154 16.31 8.90 -19.23
N VAL A 155 15.60 7.82 -18.92
CA VAL A 155 14.16 7.81 -18.64
C VAL A 155 13.97 7.66 -17.15
N TYR A 156 13.39 8.65 -16.53
CA TYR A 156 13.19 8.72 -15.08
C TYR A 156 11.71 8.78 -14.71
N PRO A 157 11.16 7.73 -14.07
CA PRO A 157 9.83 7.78 -13.49
C PRO A 157 9.87 8.56 -12.17
N LEU A 158 9.26 9.74 -12.14
CA LEU A 158 9.26 10.61 -10.98
C LEU A 158 8.67 9.93 -9.74
N GLY A 159 9.38 10.04 -8.61
CA GLY A 159 8.95 9.46 -7.34
C GLY A 159 9.11 7.95 -7.24
N ALA A 160 9.61 7.29 -8.28
CA ALA A 160 9.91 5.87 -8.24
C ALA A 160 11.08 5.55 -7.30
N THR A 161 11.08 4.34 -6.78
CA THR A 161 12.11 3.82 -5.88
C THR A 161 12.61 2.46 -6.34
N ASP A 162 13.88 2.16 -6.09
CA ASP A 162 14.42 0.81 -6.18
C ASP A 162 14.32 0.13 -4.81
N THR A 163 13.40 -0.82 -4.70
CA THR A 163 13.15 -1.57 -3.45
C THR A 163 13.78 -2.96 -3.44
N SER A 164 14.64 -3.28 -4.39
CA SER A 164 15.05 -4.65 -4.66
C SER A 164 16.36 -5.08 -3.96
N THR A 165 16.92 -4.25 -3.07
CA THR A 165 18.10 -4.63 -2.30
C THR A 165 17.72 -5.57 -1.16
N ALA A 166 17.89 -6.88 -1.36
CA ALA A 166 18.02 -7.79 -0.23
C ALA A 166 19.36 -7.48 0.47
N PRO A 167 19.44 -7.49 1.81
CA PRO A 167 20.69 -7.34 2.54
C PRO A 167 21.73 -8.34 2.01
N GLY A 168 22.90 -7.87 1.60
CA GLY A 168 24.00 -8.69 1.07
C GLY A 168 24.04 -8.85 -0.45
N ASN A 169 23.17 -8.20 -1.22
CA ASN A 169 23.25 -8.19 -2.68
C ASN A 169 23.66 -6.78 -3.14
N GLU A 170 24.96 -6.55 -3.31
CA GLU A 170 25.58 -5.26 -3.65
C GLU A 170 25.40 -4.85 -5.14
N THR A 171 24.46 -5.43 -5.86
CA THR A 171 24.18 -4.98 -7.22
C THR A 171 23.48 -3.64 -7.19
N VAL A 172 24.17 -2.59 -7.62
CA VAL A 172 23.59 -1.27 -7.83
C VAL A 172 22.47 -1.41 -8.85
N LYS A 173 21.26 -1.04 -8.44
CA LYS A 173 20.10 -0.94 -9.32
C LYS A 173 19.74 0.52 -9.45
N SER A 174 19.25 0.91 -10.62
CA SER A 174 18.77 2.27 -10.88
C SER A 174 17.28 2.23 -11.16
N VAL A 175 16.55 3.20 -10.63
CA VAL A 175 15.14 3.42 -10.99
C VAL A 175 14.99 3.92 -12.43
N THR A 176 16.08 4.46 -13.01
CA THR A 176 16.10 4.97 -14.36
C THR A 176 16.40 3.88 -15.37
N SER A 177 15.92 4.08 -16.58
CA SER A 177 16.32 3.32 -17.76
C SER A 177 17.15 4.17 -18.69
N LEU A 178 18.17 3.56 -19.29
CA LEU A 178 18.94 4.16 -20.39
C LEU A 178 18.36 3.62 -21.70
N VAL A 179 18.10 4.50 -22.66
CA VAL A 179 17.52 4.11 -23.92
C VAL A 179 18.15 4.86 -25.08
N ASN A 180 18.39 4.10 -26.15
CA ASN A 180 18.83 4.63 -27.42
C ASN A 180 17.64 4.71 -28.38
N VAL A 181 17.22 5.91 -28.74
CA VAL A 181 16.14 6.17 -29.71
C VAL A 181 16.81 6.57 -31.04
N THR A 182 17.07 5.59 -31.89
CA THR A 182 17.70 5.75 -33.21
C THR A 182 16.95 5.02 -34.31
N ASP A 183 15.76 4.51 -33.98
CA ASP A 183 14.83 3.87 -34.88
C ASP A 183 13.44 4.48 -34.74
N THR A 184 12.59 4.23 -35.76
CA THR A 184 11.22 4.75 -35.77
C THR A 184 10.38 4.28 -34.58
N THR A 185 10.71 3.09 -34.05
CA THR A 185 10.03 2.53 -32.84
C THR A 185 11.05 1.86 -31.94
N VAL A 186 11.01 2.21 -30.68
CA VAL A 186 11.85 1.63 -29.60
C VAL A 186 10.96 1.24 -28.44
N THR A 187 11.26 0.13 -27.78
CA THR A 187 10.50 -0.33 -26.60
C THR A 187 11.42 -0.64 -25.44
N ILE A 188 11.08 -0.16 -24.26
CA ILE A 188 11.74 -0.50 -23.00
C ILE A 188 10.73 -1.02 -21.97
N ASN A 189 11.22 -1.77 -20.98
CA ASN A 189 10.44 -2.20 -19.83
C ASN A 189 10.96 -1.50 -18.59
N MET A 190 10.09 -0.74 -17.91
CA MET A 190 10.42 -0.11 -16.63
C MET A 190 10.52 -1.18 -15.55
N LYS A 191 11.43 -0.95 -14.60
CA LYS A 191 11.61 -1.77 -13.38
C LYS A 191 11.37 -0.97 -12.11
N SER A 192 10.85 0.22 -12.27
CA SER A 192 10.62 1.13 -11.17
C SER A 192 9.39 0.73 -10.37
N ASN A 193 9.51 0.86 -9.07
CA ASN A 193 8.43 0.70 -8.12
C ASN A 193 8.17 2.06 -7.45
N TYR A 194 6.97 2.23 -6.94
CA TYR A 194 6.61 3.37 -6.11
C TYR A 194 6.46 2.90 -4.66
N PRO A 195 6.59 3.81 -3.67
CA PRO A 195 6.28 3.46 -2.29
C PRO A 195 4.87 2.88 -2.19
N THR A 196 4.74 1.77 -1.48
CA THR A 196 3.47 1.06 -1.26
C THR A 196 3.30 0.79 0.22
N VAL A 197 2.10 0.46 0.63
CA VAL A 197 1.82 -0.05 1.97
C VAL A 197 1.06 -1.38 1.87
N VAL A 198 1.40 -2.32 2.72
CA VAL A 198 0.63 -3.54 2.96
C VAL A 198 0.07 -3.49 4.36
N LYS A 199 -1.24 -3.62 4.48
CA LYS A 199 -1.96 -3.58 5.75
C LYS A 199 -2.47 -4.98 6.11
N LYS A 200 -2.41 -5.31 7.40
CA LYS A 200 -2.99 -6.52 7.97
C LYS A 200 -3.75 -6.19 9.26
N VAL A 201 -4.75 -6.99 9.56
CA VAL A 201 -5.45 -7.04 10.85
C VAL A 201 -5.24 -8.44 11.44
N ASN A 202 -4.67 -8.52 12.65
CA ASN A 202 -4.31 -9.80 13.29
C ASN A 202 -3.57 -10.76 12.31
N ASP A 203 -2.63 -10.19 11.52
CA ASP A 203 -1.86 -10.84 10.46
C ASP A 203 -2.68 -11.38 9.27
N LYS A 204 -3.95 -11.01 9.15
CA LYS A 204 -4.88 -11.41 8.07
C LYS A 204 -5.30 -10.23 7.20
N ASN A 205 -5.97 -10.49 6.08
CA ASN A 205 -6.62 -9.46 5.24
C ASN A 205 -8.03 -9.10 5.74
N ALA A 206 -8.67 -10.04 6.42
CA ALA A 206 -9.91 -9.84 7.16
C ALA A 206 -9.93 -10.74 8.39
N ASP A 207 -10.62 -10.29 9.44
CA ASP A 207 -10.84 -11.05 10.66
C ASP A 207 -12.23 -10.79 11.22
N ASP A 208 -12.70 -11.64 12.09
CA ASP A 208 -13.95 -11.42 12.83
C ASP A 208 -13.70 -11.44 14.34
N VAL A 209 -14.36 -10.53 15.04
CA VAL A 209 -14.19 -10.32 16.48
C VAL A 209 -15.51 -9.85 17.10
N ASN A 210 -15.61 -9.95 18.42
CA ASN A 210 -16.76 -9.40 19.16
C ASN A 210 -16.68 -7.88 19.28
N ILE A 211 -17.81 -7.22 19.42
CA ILE A 211 -17.82 -5.83 19.88
C ILE A 211 -17.12 -5.76 21.26
N GLY A 212 -16.18 -4.82 21.38
CA GLY A 212 -15.33 -4.62 22.55
C GLY A 212 -13.95 -5.28 22.43
N ASP A 213 -13.73 -6.15 21.46
CA ASP A 213 -12.42 -6.77 21.27
C ASP A 213 -11.44 -5.80 20.60
N THR A 214 -10.18 -5.92 21.00
CA THR A 214 -9.08 -5.15 20.44
C THR A 214 -8.38 -5.96 19.34
N VAL A 215 -8.22 -5.34 18.18
CA VAL A 215 -7.47 -5.90 17.04
C VAL A 215 -6.15 -5.17 16.86
N THR A 216 -5.16 -5.89 16.33
CA THR A 216 -3.84 -5.35 16.02
C THR A 216 -3.72 -5.13 14.51
N TYR A 217 -3.38 -3.90 14.12
CA TYR A 217 -3.06 -3.56 12.74
C TYR A 217 -1.56 -3.47 12.54
N THR A 218 -1.11 -3.96 11.39
CA THR A 218 0.28 -3.83 10.94
C THR A 218 0.29 -3.15 9.57
N LEU A 219 1.08 -2.09 9.44
CA LEU A 219 1.40 -1.43 8.18
C LEU A 219 2.85 -1.73 7.83
N THR A 220 3.08 -2.29 6.66
CA THR A 220 4.42 -2.61 6.18
C THR A 220 4.71 -1.86 4.89
N SER A 221 5.86 -1.19 4.83
CA SER A 221 6.38 -0.52 3.65
C SER A 221 7.89 -0.72 3.56
N LYS A 222 8.56 -0.02 2.65
CA LYS A 222 10.02 -0.04 2.52
C LYS A 222 10.56 1.38 2.41
N VAL A 223 11.76 1.58 2.93
CA VAL A 223 12.50 2.84 2.74
C VAL A 223 12.74 3.04 1.24
N PRO A 224 12.27 4.16 0.66
CA PRO A 224 12.49 4.46 -0.76
C PRO A 224 13.94 4.82 -1.06
N ASP A 225 14.36 4.72 -2.31
CA ASP A 225 15.59 5.36 -2.78
C ASP A 225 15.35 6.88 -2.87
N MET A 226 16.07 7.64 -2.08
CA MET A 226 15.91 9.10 -1.96
C MET A 226 17.05 9.86 -2.66
N THR A 227 17.69 9.24 -3.65
CA THR A 227 18.75 9.88 -4.45
C THR A 227 18.23 11.17 -5.09
N GLY A 228 18.98 12.25 -4.94
CA GLY A 228 18.63 13.57 -5.48
C GLY A 228 17.67 14.41 -4.62
N TYR A 229 17.14 13.87 -3.55
CA TYR A 229 16.32 14.63 -2.59
C TYR A 229 17.19 15.31 -1.54
N THR A 230 16.83 16.54 -1.14
CA THR A 230 17.43 17.27 -0.02
C THR A 230 16.59 17.17 1.26
N SER A 231 15.31 16.81 1.10
CA SER A 231 14.37 16.44 2.16
C SER A 231 13.40 15.42 1.60
N TYR A 232 12.82 14.57 2.45
CA TYR A 232 11.88 13.56 2.00
C TYR A 232 10.73 13.40 3.00
N VAL A 233 9.51 13.56 2.51
CA VAL A 233 8.30 13.27 3.27
C VAL A 233 7.98 11.79 3.12
N PHE A 234 7.70 11.13 4.24
CA PHE A 234 7.19 9.76 4.26
C PHE A 234 6.22 9.62 5.43
N ASN A 235 4.93 9.55 5.11
CA ASN A 235 3.88 9.52 6.11
C ASN A 235 2.93 8.37 5.85
N PHE A 236 2.56 7.62 6.88
CA PHE A 236 1.41 6.74 6.81
C PHE A 236 0.15 7.53 7.07
N LYS A 237 -0.86 7.33 6.24
CA LYS A 237 -2.22 7.84 6.40
C LYS A 237 -3.14 6.65 6.52
N ASP A 238 -4.03 6.69 7.47
CA ASP A 238 -4.92 5.59 7.79
C ASP A 238 -6.32 6.11 8.09
N THR A 239 -7.35 5.37 7.72
CA THR A 239 -8.74 5.75 7.96
C THR A 239 -9.51 4.56 8.51
N LEU A 240 -9.91 4.66 9.76
CA LEU A 240 -10.75 3.71 10.47
C LEU A 240 -12.22 4.00 10.20
N ALA A 241 -13.00 2.95 9.90
CA ALA A 241 -14.46 3.04 9.86
C ALA A 241 -15.03 3.42 11.24
N LYS A 242 -16.26 3.95 11.26
CA LYS A 242 -16.99 4.38 12.47
C LYS A 242 -17.03 3.32 13.58
N GLY A 243 -17.15 2.04 13.19
CA GLY A 243 -17.16 0.90 14.12
C GLY A 243 -15.82 0.58 14.77
N LEU A 244 -14.75 1.32 14.46
CA LEU A 244 -13.41 1.09 14.97
C LEU A 244 -12.93 2.32 15.76
N THR A 245 -12.48 2.12 16.98
CA THR A 245 -11.90 3.17 17.83
C THR A 245 -10.38 2.98 17.89
N PHE A 246 -9.62 3.98 17.46
CA PHE A 246 -8.16 3.96 17.57
C PHE A 246 -7.71 3.83 19.03
N GLY A 247 -6.78 2.89 19.28
CA GLY A 247 -6.15 2.72 20.58
C GLY A 247 -4.83 3.47 20.69
N SER A 248 -3.73 2.81 20.32
CA SER A 248 -2.40 3.41 20.39
C SER A 248 -1.44 2.76 19.38
N ILE A 249 -0.40 3.50 19.01
CA ILE A 249 0.76 2.94 18.32
C ILE A 249 1.56 2.12 19.33
N THR A 250 1.76 0.84 19.02
CA THR A 250 2.52 -0.09 19.88
C THR A 250 3.97 -0.24 19.46
N SER A 251 4.28 -0.06 18.16
CA SER A 251 5.63 -0.13 17.63
C SER A 251 5.76 0.59 16.30
N VAL A 252 6.87 1.31 16.09
CA VAL A 252 7.32 1.78 14.79
C VAL A 252 8.79 1.40 14.63
N LYS A 253 9.13 0.71 13.53
CA LYS A 253 10.50 0.25 13.26
C LYS A 253 10.90 0.49 11.82
N ILE A 254 12.21 0.72 11.59
CA ILE A 254 12.86 0.72 10.28
C ILE A 254 14.05 -0.25 10.38
N GLY A 255 13.92 -1.43 9.77
CA GLY A 255 14.80 -2.55 10.07
C GLY A 255 14.79 -2.85 11.56
N ASP A 256 15.95 -2.86 12.20
CA ASP A 256 16.09 -3.09 13.65
C ASP A 256 15.99 -1.81 14.50
N VAL A 257 15.88 -0.63 13.87
CA VAL A 257 15.84 0.65 14.56
C VAL A 257 14.41 0.97 15.00
N THR A 258 14.22 1.20 16.30
CA THR A 258 12.95 1.70 16.84
C THR A 258 12.82 3.20 16.60
N ILE A 259 11.68 3.62 16.08
CA ILE A 259 11.30 5.00 15.87
C ILE A 259 10.36 5.40 17.01
N ASN A 260 10.73 6.39 17.80
CA ASN A 260 9.98 6.79 18.98
C ASN A 260 8.93 7.86 18.65
N ALA A 261 7.90 7.98 19.49
CA ALA A 261 6.98 9.10 19.40
C ALA A 261 7.70 10.43 19.72
N ASP A 262 7.42 11.46 18.93
CA ASP A 262 7.84 12.82 19.21
C ASP A 262 6.96 13.39 20.35
N THR A 263 7.51 13.45 21.54
CA THR A 263 6.79 13.90 22.74
C THR A 263 7.07 15.34 23.13
N ASP A 264 8.09 15.96 22.54
CA ASP A 264 8.54 17.33 22.85
C ASP A 264 8.34 18.32 21.70
N GLY A 265 7.82 17.84 20.55
CA GLY A 265 7.54 18.67 19.36
C GLY A 265 8.80 19.09 18.57
N THR A 266 9.95 18.54 18.88
CA THR A 266 11.22 18.89 18.19
C THR A 266 11.35 18.29 16.82
N LYS A 267 10.52 17.28 16.50
CA LYS A 267 10.58 16.47 15.27
C LYS A 267 12.01 15.96 15.02
N ALA A 268 12.60 15.37 16.06
CA ALA A 268 13.96 14.85 16.00
C ALA A 268 14.09 13.68 15.01
N GLU A 269 15.33 13.32 14.66
CA GLU A 269 15.62 12.12 13.88
C GLU A 269 15.16 10.85 14.62
N ASN A 270 14.75 9.83 13.86
CA ASN A 270 14.22 8.56 14.39
C ASN A 270 13.01 8.76 15.33
N THR A 271 12.19 9.77 15.06
CA THR A 271 10.90 9.98 15.72
C THR A 271 9.75 10.05 14.71
N TYR A 272 8.53 9.86 15.20
CA TYR A 272 7.31 10.10 14.43
C TYR A 272 6.37 11.03 15.19
N THR A 273 5.60 11.82 14.45
CA THR A 273 4.50 12.63 14.99
C THR A 273 3.18 11.96 14.64
N LEU A 274 2.35 11.68 15.65
CA LEU A 274 1.01 11.13 15.50
C LEU A 274 -0.03 12.25 15.50
N THR A 275 -0.92 12.24 14.53
CA THR A 275 -2.11 13.09 14.50
C THR A 275 -3.33 12.22 14.27
N THR A 276 -4.39 12.42 15.03
CA THR A 276 -5.69 11.78 14.84
C THR A 276 -6.76 12.84 14.65
N LYS A 277 -7.74 12.57 13.78
CA LYS A 277 -8.86 13.45 13.52
C LYS A 277 -10.13 12.63 13.35
N ASN A 278 -11.13 12.93 14.14
CA ASN A 278 -12.47 12.37 13.97
C ASN A 278 -13.25 13.22 12.95
N ASN A 279 -13.82 12.56 11.97
CA ASN A 279 -14.62 13.17 10.91
C ASN A 279 -16.11 13.18 11.31
N GLU A 280 -16.90 14.02 10.64
CA GLU A 280 -18.35 14.15 10.88
C GLU A 280 -19.13 12.87 10.52
N ASP A 281 -18.63 12.05 9.61
CA ASP A 281 -19.21 10.75 9.25
C ASP A 281 -18.90 9.63 10.24
N GLY A 282 -18.16 9.95 11.32
CA GLY A 282 -17.74 9.03 12.37
C GLY A 282 -16.45 8.26 12.07
N THR A 283 -15.84 8.42 10.91
CA THR A 283 -14.53 7.83 10.61
C THR A 283 -13.41 8.55 11.37
N THR A 284 -12.30 7.85 11.62
CA THR A 284 -11.10 8.44 12.26
C THR A 284 -9.93 8.38 11.30
N GLU A 285 -9.38 9.55 10.96
CA GLU A 285 -8.11 9.67 10.25
C GLU A 285 -6.94 9.61 11.23
N ILE A 286 -5.92 8.85 10.86
CA ILE A 286 -4.65 8.71 11.58
C ILE A 286 -3.55 9.07 10.61
N LYS A 287 -2.67 9.98 11.03
CA LYS A 287 -1.46 10.33 10.27
C LYS A 287 -0.24 10.11 11.15
N ILE A 288 0.71 9.34 10.64
CA ILE A 288 2.00 9.05 11.28
C ILE A 288 3.07 9.67 10.40
N GLU A 289 3.56 10.84 10.79
CA GLU A 289 4.60 11.59 10.09
C GLU A 289 5.98 11.11 10.54
N MET A 290 6.78 10.55 9.63
CA MET A 290 8.14 10.13 9.91
C MET A 290 9.07 11.34 9.88
N ASN A 291 9.51 11.81 11.05
CA ASN A 291 10.26 13.05 11.19
C ASN A 291 11.68 12.94 10.63
N LYS A 292 12.15 13.96 9.91
CA LYS A 292 13.49 14.03 9.27
C LYS A 292 13.87 12.74 8.56
N PHE A 293 12.93 12.17 7.82
CA PHE A 293 13.02 10.81 7.27
C PHE A 293 14.27 10.58 6.43
N LEU A 294 14.65 11.55 5.56
CA LEU A 294 15.85 11.45 4.73
C LEU A 294 17.13 11.39 5.59
N ALA A 295 17.26 12.27 6.59
CA ALA A 295 18.47 12.37 7.40
C ALA A 295 18.80 11.04 8.12
N SER A 296 17.73 10.35 8.59
CA SER A 296 17.89 9.09 9.33
C SER A 296 18.01 7.86 8.42
N ASN A 297 17.63 7.95 7.13
CA ASN A 297 17.38 6.77 6.31
C ASN A 297 17.98 6.81 4.89
N ALA A 298 18.80 7.80 4.55
CA ALA A 298 19.40 7.96 3.21
C ALA A 298 20.12 6.70 2.69
N ASN A 299 20.74 5.93 3.58
CA ASN A 299 21.53 4.73 3.25
C ASN A 299 20.77 3.42 3.54
N LYS A 300 19.43 3.49 3.76
CA LYS A 300 18.64 2.34 4.17
C LYS A 300 17.61 1.92 3.12
N ALA A 301 17.78 2.34 1.86
CA ALA A 301 16.85 2.00 0.78
C ALA A 301 16.56 0.50 0.74
N GLY A 302 15.27 0.13 0.66
CA GLY A 302 14.80 -1.25 0.67
C GLY A 302 14.60 -1.88 2.05
N GLN A 303 15.06 -1.26 3.14
CA GLN A 303 14.76 -1.75 4.49
C GLN A 303 13.27 -1.65 4.79
N GLU A 304 12.76 -2.64 5.52
CA GLU A 304 11.35 -2.66 5.93
C GLU A 304 11.04 -1.53 6.90
N ILE A 305 9.89 -0.88 6.70
CA ILE A 305 9.24 0.02 7.64
C ILE A 305 8.01 -0.69 8.15
N LYS A 306 7.92 -0.89 9.47
CA LYS A 306 6.79 -1.57 10.10
C LYS A 306 6.18 -0.70 11.19
N VAL A 307 4.88 -0.41 11.06
CA VAL A 307 4.08 0.26 12.08
C VAL A 307 3.07 -0.75 12.62
N THR A 308 2.94 -0.83 13.94
CA THR A 308 1.95 -1.65 14.61
C THR A 308 1.13 -0.78 15.55
N TYR A 309 -0.17 -0.90 15.50
CA TYR A 309 -1.08 -0.18 16.38
C TYR A 309 -2.33 -1.00 16.69
N THR A 310 -3.11 -0.57 17.67
CA THR A 310 -4.34 -1.23 18.10
C THR A 310 -5.57 -0.38 17.80
N ALA A 311 -6.69 -1.05 17.56
CA ALA A 311 -8.02 -0.44 17.59
C ALA A 311 -9.02 -1.41 18.22
N THR A 312 -10.12 -0.87 18.76
CA THR A 312 -11.18 -1.65 19.38
C THR A 312 -12.43 -1.61 18.51
N LEU A 313 -13.05 -2.74 18.25
CA LEU A 313 -14.36 -2.80 17.62
C LEU A 313 -15.42 -2.27 18.59
N ASN A 314 -16.03 -1.14 18.27
CA ASN A 314 -16.93 -0.42 19.17
C ASN A 314 -18.41 -0.75 18.93
N LYS A 315 -19.29 -0.19 19.75
CA LYS A 315 -20.76 -0.42 19.66
C LYS A 315 -21.42 0.05 18.36
N ASP A 316 -20.76 0.95 17.60
CA ASP A 316 -21.25 1.48 16.33
C ASP A 316 -20.81 0.63 15.14
N ALA A 317 -20.21 -0.54 15.39
CA ALA A 317 -19.80 -1.48 14.37
C ALA A 317 -21.00 -1.97 13.53
N VAL A 318 -20.78 -2.06 12.22
CA VAL A 318 -21.70 -2.73 11.30
C VAL A 318 -21.59 -4.22 11.53
N THR A 319 -22.73 -4.92 11.56
CA THR A 319 -22.79 -6.38 11.77
C THR A 319 -23.20 -7.12 10.49
N GLY A 320 -22.84 -8.39 10.40
CA GLY A 320 -23.20 -9.25 9.29
C GLY A 320 -22.15 -9.24 8.17
N PHE A 321 -22.62 -9.18 6.92
CA PHE A 321 -21.74 -9.28 5.75
C PHE A 321 -20.87 -8.03 5.51
N ASP A 322 -21.40 -6.86 5.78
CA ASP A 322 -20.70 -5.60 5.55
C ASP A 322 -19.56 -5.41 6.57
N PRO A 323 -18.37 -5.04 6.10
CA PRO A 323 -17.20 -4.92 6.98
C PRO A 323 -17.10 -3.57 7.68
N ASN A 324 -16.40 -3.56 8.81
CA ASN A 324 -15.80 -2.36 9.38
C ASN A 324 -14.40 -2.19 8.79
N THR A 325 -14.28 -1.45 7.70
CA THR A 325 -13.05 -1.33 6.93
C THR A 325 -12.02 -0.44 7.60
N ASN A 326 -10.75 -0.77 7.35
CA ASN A 326 -9.63 0.08 7.70
C ASN A 326 -8.68 0.20 6.49
N LYS A 327 -8.46 1.44 6.03
CA LYS A 327 -7.75 1.77 4.79
C LYS A 327 -6.48 2.54 5.09
N ALA A 328 -5.34 2.12 4.53
CA ALA A 328 -4.07 2.83 4.66
C ALA A 328 -3.47 3.19 3.30
N THR A 329 -2.76 4.32 3.27
CA THR A 329 -1.91 4.79 2.17
C THR A 329 -0.58 5.30 2.73
N VAL A 330 0.41 5.50 1.84
CA VAL A 330 1.65 6.22 2.15
C VAL A 330 1.72 7.48 1.30
N GLU A 331 1.85 8.64 1.96
CA GLU A 331 2.19 9.92 1.34
C GLU A 331 3.71 10.04 1.29
N TYR A 332 4.28 10.38 0.12
CA TYR A 332 5.73 10.46 -0.07
C TYR A 332 6.14 11.61 -0.99
N SER A 333 7.37 12.09 -0.85
CA SER A 333 7.92 13.09 -1.77
C SER A 333 8.02 12.51 -3.18
N ASN A 334 7.43 13.20 -4.16
CA ASN A 334 7.27 12.71 -5.51
C ASN A 334 8.26 13.33 -6.52
N LYS A 335 8.84 14.49 -6.22
CA LYS A 335 9.76 15.18 -7.11
C LYS A 335 10.90 15.84 -6.35
N PRO A 336 12.18 15.51 -6.66
CA PRO A 336 13.33 16.17 -6.04
C PRO A 336 13.32 17.68 -6.22
N GLY A 337 13.73 18.40 -5.18
CA GLY A 337 13.81 19.87 -5.21
C GLY A 337 12.47 20.61 -5.21
N THR A 338 11.37 19.92 -4.96
CA THR A 338 10.02 20.47 -4.82
C THR A 338 9.33 19.99 -3.55
N ASN A 339 8.17 20.56 -3.24
CA ASN A 339 7.29 20.10 -2.17
C ASN A 339 6.16 19.18 -2.68
N GLU A 340 6.25 18.72 -3.93
CA GLU A 340 5.26 17.84 -4.51
C GLU A 340 5.25 16.48 -3.81
N LYS A 341 4.05 15.94 -3.63
CA LYS A 341 3.84 14.67 -2.95
C LYS A 341 3.04 13.72 -3.83
N GLY A 342 3.37 12.45 -3.73
CA GLY A 342 2.59 11.34 -4.26
C GLY A 342 1.90 10.59 -3.13
N GLU A 343 0.93 9.78 -3.49
CA GLU A 343 0.25 8.85 -2.59
C GLU A 343 0.23 7.46 -3.21
N SER A 344 0.38 6.43 -2.38
CA SER A 344 0.31 5.04 -2.82
C SER A 344 -1.12 4.60 -3.08
N GLU A 345 -1.29 3.50 -3.83
CA GLU A 345 -2.55 2.78 -3.82
C GLU A 345 -2.93 2.36 -2.39
N PRO A 346 -4.23 2.35 -2.07
CA PRO A 346 -4.68 1.99 -0.74
C PRO A 346 -4.56 0.49 -0.48
N SER A 347 -4.16 0.14 0.75
CA SER A 347 -4.28 -1.20 1.29
C SER A 347 -5.43 -1.24 2.30
N ILE A 348 -6.37 -2.16 2.10
CA ILE A 348 -7.63 -2.23 2.84
C ILE A 348 -7.73 -3.59 3.51
N VAL A 349 -8.09 -3.59 4.78
CA VAL A 349 -8.44 -4.79 5.57
C VAL A 349 -9.80 -4.62 6.22
N ASP A 350 -10.46 -5.73 6.49
CA ASP A 350 -11.84 -5.78 6.92
C ASP A 350 -11.95 -6.44 8.31
N VAL A 351 -12.77 -5.86 9.19
CA VAL A 351 -13.15 -6.45 10.47
C VAL A 351 -14.65 -6.69 10.46
N HIS A 352 -15.03 -7.96 10.66
CA HIS A 352 -16.41 -8.37 10.71
C HIS A 352 -16.85 -8.65 12.15
N THR A 353 -18.13 -8.56 12.38
CA THR A 353 -18.81 -9.05 13.57
C THR A 353 -20.22 -9.44 13.14
N PHE A 354 -20.77 -10.46 13.75
CA PHE A 354 -22.01 -11.05 13.26
C PHE A 354 -23.17 -10.84 14.24
N ASP A 355 -24.35 -11.20 13.76
CA ASP A 355 -25.58 -11.19 14.54
C ASP A 355 -26.40 -12.44 14.26
N PHE A 356 -27.36 -12.69 15.13
CA PHE A 356 -28.39 -13.68 14.91
C PHE A 356 -29.76 -13.20 15.43
N THR A 357 -30.82 -13.70 14.82
CA THR A 357 -32.20 -13.37 15.19
C THR A 357 -32.93 -14.61 15.67
N ILE A 358 -33.65 -14.49 16.79
CA ILE A 358 -34.57 -15.52 17.29
C ILE A 358 -36.00 -15.05 17.06
N PHE A 359 -36.87 -15.97 16.72
CA PHE A 359 -38.32 -15.77 16.70
C PHE A 359 -39.00 -16.78 17.67
N LYS A 360 -39.45 -16.25 18.80
CA LYS A 360 -40.23 -17.03 19.78
C LYS A 360 -41.70 -17.00 19.39
N TYR A 361 -42.28 -18.18 19.19
CA TYR A 361 -43.69 -18.35 18.79
C TYR A 361 -44.32 -19.59 19.35
N TYR A 362 -45.63 -19.68 19.26
CA TYR A 362 -46.41 -20.95 19.38
C TYR A 362 -47.23 -21.17 18.11
N LEU A 363 -47.62 -22.40 17.90
CA LEU A 363 -48.49 -22.73 16.77
C LEU A 363 -49.95 -22.67 17.21
N LYS A 364 -50.72 -21.80 16.54
CA LYS A 364 -52.18 -21.75 16.64
C LYS A 364 -52.74 -22.03 15.27
N ASP A 365 -53.47 -23.14 15.15
CA ASP A 365 -54.05 -23.57 13.87
C ASP A 365 -52.99 -23.59 12.75
N GLU A 366 -51.81 -24.20 13.01
CA GLU A 366 -50.62 -24.24 12.15
C GLU A 366 -49.97 -22.88 11.83
N THR A 367 -50.51 -21.79 12.38
CA THR A 367 -49.93 -20.45 12.20
C THR A 367 -49.02 -20.10 13.35
N GLN A 368 -47.83 -19.57 12.98
CA GLN A 368 -46.88 -19.05 13.97
C GLN A 368 -47.42 -17.77 14.59
N THR A 369 -47.67 -17.78 15.88
CA THR A 369 -48.12 -16.63 16.66
C THR A 369 -47.01 -16.21 17.61
N ALA A 370 -46.60 -14.96 17.54
CA ALA A 370 -45.54 -14.37 18.35
C ALA A 370 -45.78 -14.57 19.86
N LEU A 371 -44.68 -14.78 20.57
CA LEU A 371 -44.65 -14.86 22.03
C LEU A 371 -43.64 -13.87 22.59
N ALA A 372 -44.16 -12.80 23.22
CA ALA A 372 -43.39 -11.84 23.96
C ALA A 372 -42.96 -12.35 25.36
N ASN A 373 -41.98 -11.70 25.96
CA ASN A 373 -41.55 -11.89 27.35
C ASN A 373 -40.91 -13.26 27.66
N ALA A 374 -40.40 -13.99 26.67
CA ALA A 374 -39.48 -15.11 26.91
C ALA A 374 -38.10 -14.53 27.28
N GLU A 375 -37.50 -14.98 28.40
CA GLU A 375 -36.18 -14.52 28.81
C GLU A 375 -35.10 -15.55 28.50
N PHE A 376 -33.96 -15.07 27.95
CA PHE A 376 -32.83 -15.91 27.58
C PHE A 376 -31.51 -15.39 28.16
N GLU A 377 -30.55 -16.28 28.25
CA GLU A 377 -29.15 -16.03 28.52
C GLU A 377 -28.30 -16.68 27.44
N LEU A 378 -27.20 -16.01 27.06
CA LEU A 378 -26.26 -16.47 26.04
C LEU A 378 -24.95 -16.94 26.67
N TYR A 379 -24.43 -18.07 26.18
CA TYR A 379 -23.20 -18.68 26.64
C TYR A 379 -22.30 -19.02 25.45
N LYS A 380 -20.98 -18.98 25.63
CA LYS A 380 -20.05 -19.63 24.70
C LYS A 380 -20.19 -21.14 24.83
N ALA A 381 -19.78 -21.87 23.78
CA ALA A 381 -19.66 -23.32 23.84
C ALA A 381 -18.53 -23.72 24.79
N ASN A 382 -18.69 -24.90 25.44
CA ASN A 382 -17.60 -25.55 26.14
C ASN A 382 -16.48 -25.99 25.16
N THR A 383 -15.33 -26.39 25.68
CA THR A 383 -14.16 -26.81 24.87
C THR A 383 -14.47 -27.90 23.87
N ALA A 384 -15.44 -28.79 24.18
CA ALA A 384 -15.90 -29.87 23.28
C ALA A 384 -16.90 -29.36 22.21
N GLY A 385 -17.40 -28.14 22.29
CA GLY A 385 -18.35 -27.54 21.36
C GLY A 385 -19.77 -28.15 21.40
N ASN A 386 -20.08 -28.95 22.41
CA ASN A 386 -21.31 -29.73 22.46
C ASN A 386 -22.33 -29.33 23.54
N ALA A 387 -22.00 -28.35 24.36
CA ALA A 387 -22.86 -27.78 25.40
C ALA A 387 -22.45 -26.34 25.74
N ALA A 388 -23.33 -25.63 26.43
CA ALA A 388 -23.02 -24.33 27.02
C ALA A 388 -21.89 -24.44 28.07
N ASP A 389 -20.91 -23.57 28.01
CA ASP A 389 -19.98 -23.36 29.13
C ASP A 389 -20.64 -22.43 30.14
N THR A 390 -21.04 -22.98 31.27
CA THR A 390 -21.76 -22.22 32.33
C THR A 390 -20.92 -21.15 32.98
N ASP A 391 -19.58 -21.26 32.88
CA ASP A 391 -18.64 -20.27 33.40
C ASP A 391 -18.34 -19.16 32.34
N ALA A 392 -18.70 -19.38 31.08
CA ALA A 392 -18.51 -18.45 29.97
C ALA A 392 -19.85 -17.81 29.51
N LYS A 393 -20.66 -17.38 30.47
CA LYS A 393 -21.85 -16.57 30.19
C LYS A 393 -21.45 -15.22 29.60
N ILE A 394 -22.11 -14.86 28.49
CA ILE A 394 -21.88 -13.60 27.81
C ILE A 394 -22.66 -12.48 28.51
N ASN A 395 -21.97 -11.41 28.87
CA ASN A 395 -22.60 -10.22 29.42
C ASN A 395 -23.30 -9.45 28.28
N ILE A 396 -24.55 -9.07 28.52
CA ILE A 396 -25.43 -8.46 27.51
C ILE A 396 -25.77 -7.04 27.90
N VAL A 397 -25.79 -6.16 26.92
CA VAL A 397 -26.36 -4.81 26.98
C VAL A 397 -27.66 -4.81 26.18
N ASP A 398 -28.73 -4.27 26.75
CA ASP A 398 -29.99 -4.03 26.07
C ASP A 398 -29.93 -2.66 25.37
N GLU A 399 -30.04 -2.64 24.05
CA GLU A 399 -30.09 -1.41 23.23
C GLU A 399 -31.52 -0.94 22.93
N GLY A 400 -32.50 -1.66 23.49
CA GLY A 400 -33.92 -1.39 23.30
C GLY A 400 -34.52 -2.07 22.07
N LYS A 401 -35.84 -2.16 22.01
CA LYS A 401 -36.64 -2.70 20.89
C LYS A 401 -36.24 -4.12 20.46
N GLY A 402 -35.93 -5.00 21.42
CA GLY A 402 -35.53 -6.39 21.13
C GLY A 402 -34.11 -6.53 20.57
N VAL A 403 -33.30 -5.48 20.61
CA VAL A 403 -31.90 -5.49 20.15
C VAL A 403 -30.95 -5.59 21.33
N TYR A 404 -30.07 -6.54 21.27
CA TYR A 404 -29.09 -6.84 22.31
C TYR A 404 -27.69 -6.97 21.70
N ARG A 405 -26.65 -6.66 22.48
CA ARG A 405 -25.27 -6.92 22.12
C ARG A 405 -24.45 -7.44 23.27
N GLN A 406 -23.32 -8.04 22.95
CA GLN A 406 -22.31 -8.32 23.95
C GLN A 406 -21.83 -7.00 24.59
N ALA A 407 -21.70 -6.98 25.92
CA ALA A 407 -21.05 -5.89 26.64
C ALA A 407 -19.54 -5.90 26.35
N THR A 408 -18.94 -4.74 26.17
CA THR A 408 -17.49 -4.63 26.13
C THR A 408 -16.87 -4.98 27.49
N ALA A 409 -15.59 -5.36 27.49
CA ALA A 409 -14.89 -5.64 28.74
C ALA A 409 -14.89 -4.44 29.70
N ASP A 410 -14.87 -3.22 29.17
CA ASP A 410 -14.88 -2.01 29.98
C ASP A 410 -16.27 -1.71 30.54
N GLU A 411 -17.33 -1.91 29.76
CA GLU A 411 -18.72 -1.81 30.28
C GLU A 411 -18.97 -2.81 31.40
N ALA A 412 -18.50 -4.05 31.22
CA ALA A 412 -18.68 -5.10 32.22
C ALA A 412 -17.92 -4.84 33.54
N LYS A 413 -16.88 -3.98 33.53
CA LYS A 413 -16.13 -3.58 34.72
C LYS A 413 -16.72 -2.37 35.46
N VAL A 414 -17.70 -1.67 34.87
CA VAL A 414 -18.31 -0.50 35.50
C VAL A 414 -19.00 -0.92 36.77
N THR A 415 -18.73 -0.21 37.87
CA THR A 415 -19.38 -0.47 39.15
C THR A 415 -20.90 -0.38 39.02
N GLY A 416 -21.60 -1.45 39.37
CA GLY A 416 -23.06 -1.54 39.26
C GLY A 416 -23.57 -2.08 37.92
N PHE A 417 -22.65 -2.45 36.98
CA PHE A 417 -23.07 -3.15 35.75
C PHE A 417 -23.81 -4.44 36.10
N THR A 418 -24.94 -4.64 35.42
CA THR A 418 -25.70 -5.89 35.48
C THR A 418 -26.03 -6.32 34.07
N SER A 419 -25.63 -7.53 33.72
CA SER A 419 -25.95 -8.10 32.39
C SER A 419 -27.46 -8.16 32.21
N ALA A 420 -27.96 -7.57 31.13
CA ALA A 420 -29.37 -7.62 30.78
C ALA A 420 -29.81 -9.06 30.46
N LYS A 421 -31.10 -9.34 30.69
CA LYS A 421 -31.76 -10.52 30.13
C LYS A 421 -32.09 -10.23 28.67
N ILE A 422 -31.95 -11.22 27.82
CA ILE A 422 -32.42 -11.17 26.43
C ILE A 422 -33.91 -11.51 26.48
N VAL A 423 -34.77 -10.61 26.09
CA VAL A 423 -36.23 -10.77 26.19
C VAL A 423 -36.86 -10.64 24.82
N SER A 424 -37.74 -11.60 24.45
CA SER A 424 -38.49 -11.47 23.19
C SER A 424 -39.46 -10.29 23.27
N ASP A 425 -39.46 -9.48 22.21
CA ASP A 425 -40.34 -8.31 22.07
C ASP A 425 -41.80 -8.69 21.75
N ASP A 426 -42.66 -7.70 21.52
CA ASP A 426 -44.08 -7.93 21.22
C ASP A 426 -44.31 -8.72 19.90
N ASP A 427 -43.35 -8.67 18.98
CA ASP A 427 -43.31 -9.46 17.76
C ASP A 427 -42.65 -10.83 17.94
N GLY A 428 -42.32 -11.23 19.19
CA GLY A 428 -41.59 -12.47 19.51
C GLY A 428 -40.15 -12.50 19.09
N LYS A 429 -39.57 -11.35 18.67
CA LYS A 429 -38.23 -11.28 18.10
C LYS A 429 -37.16 -10.90 19.11
N VAL A 430 -35.96 -11.36 18.83
CA VAL A 430 -34.73 -10.98 19.53
C VAL A 430 -33.63 -10.88 18.47
N LEU A 431 -32.90 -9.77 18.43
CA LEU A 431 -31.68 -9.60 17.66
C LEU A 431 -30.49 -9.54 18.64
N VAL A 432 -29.54 -10.44 18.51
CA VAL A 432 -28.27 -10.37 19.25
C VAL A 432 -27.15 -10.11 18.26
N LYS A 433 -26.41 -9.03 18.44
CA LYS A 433 -25.35 -8.56 17.53
C LYS A 433 -23.99 -8.43 18.20
N GLY A 434 -22.95 -8.31 17.39
CA GLY A 434 -21.59 -8.01 17.84
C GLY A 434 -20.82 -9.25 18.32
N LEU A 435 -21.02 -10.38 17.66
CA LEU A 435 -20.41 -11.66 17.98
C LEU A 435 -19.38 -12.08 16.93
N GLU A 436 -18.26 -12.65 17.33
CA GLU A 436 -17.31 -13.36 16.45
C GLU A 436 -17.90 -14.66 15.91
N ALA A 437 -17.27 -15.24 14.91
CA ALA A 437 -17.57 -16.60 14.46
C ALA A 437 -17.41 -17.61 15.60
N GLY A 438 -18.31 -18.57 15.66
CA GLY A 438 -18.23 -19.59 16.71
C GLY A 438 -19.54 -20.26 17.04
N THR A 439 -19.50 -21.04 18.11
CA THR A 439 -20.66 -21.76 18.63
C THR A 439 -21.11 -21.14 19.95
N TYR A 440 -22.39 -20.86 20.01
CA TYR A 440 -23.06 -20.27 21.16
C TYR A 440 -24.26 -21.15 21.59
N TYR A 441 -24.66 -21.00 22.82
CA TYR A 441 -25.84 -21.65 23.40
C TYR A 441 -26.77 -20.62 24.02
N LEU A 442 -27.99 -20.53 23.51
CA LEU A 442 -29.04 -19.68 24.00
C LEU A 442 -29.95 -20.49 24.90
N ARG A 443 -29.98 -20.16 26.19
CA ARG A 443 -30.76 -20.83 27.24
C ARG A 443 -31.99 -20.03 27.57
N GLU A 444 -33.19 -20.62 27.42
CA GLU A 444 -34.40 -19.99 27.93
C GLU A 444 -34.42 -20.11 29.47
N THR A 445 -34.41 -19.01 30.16
CA THR A 445 -34.44 -18.95 31.65
C THR A 445 -35.85 -18.83 32.18
N LYS A 446 -36.75 -18.16 31.41
CA LYS A 446 -38.14 -18.00 31.73
C LYS A 446 -39.01 -18.04 30.47
N ALA A 447 -40.04 -18.86 30.47
CA ALA A 447 -41.05 -18.88 29.43
C ALA A 447 -42.11 -17.78 29.66
N PRO A 448 -42.81 -17.33 28.61
CA PRO A 448 -44.01 -16.49 28.75
C PRO A 448 -45.07 -17.17 29.62
N GLU A 449 -45.92 -16.39 30.24
CA GLU A 449 -46.98 -16.91 31.09
C GLU A 449 -47.92 -17.86 30.29
N GLY A 450 -48.23 -19.01 30.90
CA GLY A 450 -49.04 -20.05 30.27
C GLY A 450 -48.29 -21.01 29.32
N TYR A 451 -46.98 -20.85 29.16
CA TYR A 451 -46.15 -21.69 28.31
C TYR A 451 -45.05 -22.41 29.06
N ASN A 452 -44.62 -23.56 28.55
CA ASN A 452 -43.50 -24.31 29.08
C ASN A 452 -42.18 -23.79 28.56
N LYS A 453 -41.17 -23.78 29.45
CA LYS A 453 -39.79 -23.50 29.08
C LYS A 453 -39.20 -24.55 28.14
N LEU A 454 -38.32 -24.17 27.25
CA LEU A 454 -37.55 -25.09 26.40
C LEU A 454 -36.81 -26.13 27.25
N LEU A 455 -36.81 -27.37 26.81
CA LEU A 455 -36.18 -28.48 27.53
C LEU A 455 -34.64 -28.50 27.42
N SER A 456 -34.08 -27.87 26.39
CA SER A 456 -32.65 -27.80 26.14
C SER A 456 -32.29 -26.42 25.60
N ASP A 457 -30.98 -26.12 25.63
CA ASP A 457 -30.45 -24.91 25.04
C ASP A 457 -30.59 -24.98 23.51
N ILE A 458 -30.73 -23.82 22.86
CA ILE A 458 -30.62 -23.66 21.40
C ILE A 458 -29.15 -23.45 21.07
N LYS A 459 -28.57 -24.35 20.28
CA LYS A 459 -27.22 -24.15 19.72
C LYS A 459 -27.31 -23.21 18.54
N VAL A 460 -26.45 -22.16 18.52
CA VAL A 460 -26.31 -21.20 17.44
C VAL A 460 -24.87 -21.23 16.93
N GLU A 461 -24.69 -21.49 15.66
CA GLU A 461 -23.38 -21.59 15.02
C GLU A 461 -23.23 -20.51 13.96
N ILE A 462 -22.30 -19.59 14.14
CA ILE A 462 -21.95 -18.52 13.19
C ILE A 462 -20.75 -19.00 12.38
N LYS A 463 -20.91 -19.14 11.06
CA LYS A 463 -19.95 -19.78 10.16
C LYS A 463 -19.63 -18.88 8.98
N PRO A 464 -18.60 -18.03 9.06
CA PRO A 464 -18.12 -17.24 7.94
C PRO A 464 -17.29 -18.10 6.97
N VAL A 465 -17.31 -17.72 5.69
CA VAL A 465 -16.46 -18.27 4.64
C VAL A 465 -15.62 -17.15 4.06
N TYR A 466 -14.31 -17.27 4.19
CA TYR A 466 -13.35 -16.33 3.65
C TYR A 466 -12.70 -16.89 2.38
N ASP A 467 -12.53 -16.03 1.37
CA ASP A 467 -11.76 -16.37 0.17
C ASP A 467 -10.28 -16.61 0.54
N LYS A 468 -9.74 -17.73 0.09
CA LYS A 468 -8.38 -18.16 0.48
C LYS A 468 -7.27 -17.29 -0.11
N THR A 469 -7.54 -16.58 -1.21
CA THR A 469 -6.56 -15.75 -1.92
C THR A 469 -6.60 -14.32 -1.42
N THR A 470 -7.77 -13.73 -1.36
CA THR A 470 -7.96 -12.32 -0.96
C THR A 470 -8.12 -12.17 0.56
N GLY A 471 -8.52 -13.23 1.26
CA GLY A 471 -8.87 -13.21 2.68
C GLY A 471 -10.20 -12.50 2.97
N LYS A 472 -10.96 -12.08 1.97
CA LYS A 472 -12.24 -11.38 2.15
C LYS A 472 -13.38 -12.33 2.47
N LEU A 473 -14.33 -11.86 3.28
CA LEU A 473 -15.57 -12.60 3.54
C LEU A 473 -16.37 -12.74 2.24
N THR A 474 -16.78 -13.96 1.91
CA THR A 474 -17.58 -14.27 0.72
C THR A 474 -19.02 -14.62 1.07
N SER A 475 -19.23 -15.20 2.24
CA SER A 475 -20.55 -15.51 2.77
C SER A 475 -20.44 -15.83 4.26
N TYR A 476 -21.56 -15.84 4.96
CA TYR A 476 -21.67 -16.46 6.27
C TYR A 476 -23.06 -17.10 6.42
N SER A 477 -23.18 -18.09 7.32
CA SER A 477 -24.45 -18.67 7.73
C SER A 477 -24.57 -18.65 9.25
N VAL A 478 -25.80 -18.64 9.72
CA VAL A 478 -26.14 -18.87 11.13
C VAL A 478 -27.06 -20.07 11.20
N ASP A 479 -26.56 -21.15 11.80
CA ASP A 479 -27.29 -22.40 11.93
C ASP A 479 -27.81 -22.52 13.36
N TYR A 480 -29.07 -22.95 13.49
CA TYR A 480 -29.74 -23.14 14.77
C TYR A 480 -30.06 -24.61 14.96
N THR A 481 -29.62 -25.19 16.06
CA THR A 481 -29.94 -26.59 16.37
C THR A 481 -30.70 -26.70 17.71
N TYR A 482 -31.87 -27.28 17.66
CA TYR A 482 -32.69 -27.59 18.85
C TYR A 482 -33.20 -29.02 18.78
N ASN A 483 -32.99 -29.82 19.85
CA ASN A 483 -33.38 -31.25 19.93
C ASN A 483 -32.90 -32.05 18.70
N GLY A 484 -31.66 -31.81 18.24
CA GLY A 484 -31.04 -32.53 17.11
C GLY A 484 -31.60 -32.17 15.72
N LYS A 485 -32.41 -31.11 15.60
CA LYS A 485 -32.89 -30.57 14.32
C LYS A 485 -32.20 -29.21 14.09
N THR A 486 -31.60 -29.06 12.92
CA THR A 486 -30.98 -27.80 12.43
C THR A 486 -31.88 -27.17 11.41
#